data_301ca9c482522bc82cb22a02fd173527
#
_entry.id   301ca9c482522bc82cb22a02fd173527
#
_cell.length_a   1.000
_cell.length_b   1.000
_cell.length_c   1.000
_cell.angle_alpha   90.00
_cell.angle_beta   90.00
_cell.angle_gamma   90.00
#
_symmetry.space_group_name_H-M   'P 1'
#
loop_
_entity.id
_entity.type
_entity.pdbx_description
1 polymer ?
#
loop_
_entity_poly.entity_id
_entity_poly.type
_entity_poly.pdbx_seq_one_letter_code
_entity_poly.pdbx_strand_id
1 'polypeptide(L)'
;MRIIMKPSHLLALASLGLTLSLGAPGIATAQEDTTTQKQDQQAPAAEGQQQDGQPQFGPRAKKQAGQQQGKPGKEPPKVDLVAENGKWKVQCETVPAIEGQPAGRQCGMIQVTQSEKNAKATLTLVIVRTMQGDKAIYNMRVIAPIGVFLPTGVALEIDGNAVGRVPFTRCMPQICMAFAEASPDTLSKLKKGKLANFIIYEAPGIGLPMKLSLEGFSASLAALDKATTPN
;
A
#
# COMPACT_ATOMS: atom_id res chain seq x y z
N MET A 1 3.20 17.23 54.65
CA MET A 1 4.31 16.79 55.51
C MET A 1 5.36 16.11 54.66
N ARG A 2 6.50 16.83 54.58
CA ARG A 2 7.86 16.40 54.18
C ARG A 2 8.12 15.73 52.83
N ILE A 3 8.60 16.56 51.96
CA ILE A 3 9.67 16.57 50.99
C ILE A 3 10.88 15.70 51.44
N ILE A 4 11.35 14.82 50.53
CA ILE A 4 12.74 14.39 50.54
C ILE A 4 13.25 14.44 49.08
N MET A 5 13.99 15.50 48.79
CA MET A 5 15.01 15.59 47.74
C MET A 5 16.28 14.92 48.24
N LYS A 6 17.01 14.24 47.39
CA LYS A 6 18.47 14.09 47.53
C LYS A 6 19.17 13.88 46.19
N PRO A 7 20.44 14.29 46.06
CA PRO A 7 20.99 14.87 44.83
C PRO A 7 22.12 14.07 44.19
N SER A 8 22.47 14.50 43.00
CA SER A 8 23.78 14.63 42.34
C SER A 8 24.92 13.64 42.64
N HIS A 9 25.44 13.03 41.61
CA HIS A 9 26.89 12.83 41.50
C HIS A 9 27.35 13.18 40.07
N LEU A 10 28.15 14.27 40.03
CA LEU A 10 29.14 14.64 39.03
C LEU A 10 30.38 13.74 39.22
N LEU A 11 31.18 13.70 38.19
CA LEU A 11 32.62 13.39 38.04
C LEU A 11 32.80 12.32 36.93
N ALA A 12 33.75 12.34 36.01
CA ALA A 12 34.84 13.28 35.67
C ALA A 12 35.42 12.84 34.35
N LEU A 13 35.97 13.79 33.61
CA LEU A 13 37.02 13.85 32.62
C LEU A 13 38.06 12.71 32.53
N ALA A 14 38.45 12.36 31.28
CA ALA A 14 39.81 12.09 30.78
C ALA A 14 39.71 11.82 29.29
N SER A 15 40.03 12.64 28.37
CA SER A 15 41.32 13.14 27.83
C SER A 15 42.18 12.10 27.09
N LEU A 16 42.55 12.52 25.87
CA LEU A 16 43.71 12.24 25.05
C LEU A 16 43.79 10.97 24.20
N GLY A 17 44.01 11.20 22.90
CA GLY A 17 44.47 10.22 21.95
C GLY A 17 44.46 10.73 20.51
N LEU A 18 45.32 11.72 20.21
CA LEU A 18 45.62 12.26 18.89
C LEU A 18 46.59 11.31 18.19
N THR A 19 46.23 10.69 17.05
CA THR A 19 47.20 10.16 16.10
C THR A 19 46.81 10.56 14.67
N LEU A 20 47.57 11.51 14.15
CA LEU A 20 47.65 11.85 12.74
C LEU A 20 48.35 10.70 12.03
N SER A 21 47.78 10.18 10.93
CA SER A 21 48.54 9.49 9.90
C SER A 21 48.17 10.08 8.53
N LEU A 22 49.11 10.85 7.98
CA LEU A 22 49.13 11.28 6.59
C LEU A 22 49.42 10.06 5.71
N GLY A 23 48.54 9.78 4.76
CA GLY A 23 48.79 8.86 3.63
C GLY A 23 48.47 9.59 2.33
N ALA A 24 49.49 9.76 1.51
CA ALA A 24 49.50 10.52 0.27
C ALA A 24 48.69 9.88 -0.88
N PRO A 25 48.29 10.65 -1.91
CA PRO A 25 47.44 10.20 -3.00
C PRO A 25 48.25 9.49 -4.10
N GLY A 26 47.82 8.31 -4.49
CA GLY A 26 48.27 7.63 -5.69
C GLY A 26 47.44 8.04 -6.90
N ILE A 27 48.06 8.75 -7.82
CA ILE A 27 47.49 9.09 -9.14
C ILE A 27 47.75 7.88 -10.05
N ALA A 28 46.69 7.23 -10.51
CA ALA A 28 46.75 6.25 -11.60
C ALA A 28 46.25 6.91 -12.87
N THR A 29 47.18 7.14 -13.80
CA THR A 29 46.93 7.62 -15.16
C THR A 29 46.32 6.52 -16.01
N ALA A 30 45.21 6.81 -16.65
CA ALA A 30 44.62 6.00 -17.72
C ALA A 30 45.41 6.25 -19.02
N GLN A 31 45.88 5.22 -19.67
CA GLN A 31 46.35 5.25 -21.04
C GLN A 31 45.22 4.97 -22.00
N GLU A 32 45.01 5.93 -22.91
CA GLU A 32 44.29 5.75 -24.16
C GLU A 32 45.14 4.87 -25.09
N ASP A 33 44.54 3.84 -25.65
CA ASP A 33 45.08 3.18 -26.84
C ASP A 33 44.04 3.26 -27.97
N THR A 34 44.40 4.17 -28.88
CA THR A 34 43.76 4.36 -30.16
C THR A 34 44.44 3.42 -31.17
N THR A 35 43.69 2.45 -31.71
CA THR A 35 44.13 1.75 -32.92
C THR A 35 43.00 1.68 -33.95
N THR A 36 43.10 2.57 -34.89
CA THR A 36 42.39 2.57 -36.16
C THR A 36 42.97 1.49 -37.09
N GLN A 37 42.17 0.57 -37.56
CA GLN A 37 42.45 -0.13 -38.82
C GLN A 37 41.19 -0.24 -39.68
N LYS A 38 41.22 0.52 -40.77
CA LYS A 38 40.47 0.30 -41.98
C LYS A 38 41.07 -0.89 -42.71
N GLN A 39 40.21 -1.79 -43.16
CA GLN A 39 40.49 -2.55 -44.39
C GLN A 39 39.16 -2.90 -45.07
N ASP A 40 39.04 -2.33 -46.27
CA ASP A 40 38.08 -2.69 -47.33
C ASP A 40 38.38 -4.11 -47.82
N GLN A 41 37.34 -4.92 -48.03
CA GLN A 41 37.24 -5.80 -49.22
C GLN A 41 35.88 -6.48 -49.30
N GLN A 42 35.18 -6.10 -50.35
CA GLN A 42 34.36 -6.88 -51.32
C GLN A 42 33.60 -8.12 -50.88
N ALA A 43 32.30 -8.05 -51.17
CA ALA A 43 31.37 -9.14 -51.21
C ALA A 43 31.67 -10.21 -52.30
N PRO A 44 31.16 -11.43 -52.14
CA PRO A 44 30.05 -11.81 -53.04
C PRO A 44 28.84 -12.44 -52.33
N ALA A 45 27.71 -12.32 -52.99
CA ALA A 45 26.43 -12.86 -52.64
C ALA A 45 26.40 -14.39 -52.63
N ALA A 46 25.78 -14.97 -51.62
CA ALA A 46 25.17 -16.29 -51.66
C ALA A 46 23.96 -16.36 -50.70
N GLU A 47 22.94 -16.92 -51.27
CA GLU A 47 21.58 -17.09 -50.76
C GLU A 47 21.47 -17.83 -49.41
N GLY A 48 20.45 -17.40 -48.64
CA GLY A 48 19.55 -18.30 -47.93
C GLY A 48 20.05 -18.94 -46.66
N GLN A 49 19.68 -18.36 -45.51
CA GLN A 49 18.94 -19.08 -44.44
C GLN A 49 18.57 -18.11 -43.31
N GLN A 50 17.28 -17.83 -43.23
CA GLN A 50 16.68 -17.21 -42.06
C GLN A 50 16.92 -18.12 -40.84
N GLN A 51 17.70 -17.64 -39.89
CA GLN A 51 17.66 -18.16 -38.52
C GLN A 51 17.13 -17.05 -37.61
N ASP A 52 15.83 -17.09 -37.42
CA ASP A 52 15.14 -16.42 -36.33
C ASP A 52 15.62 -16.97 -35.01
N GLY A 53 16.56 -16.26 -34.39
CA GLY A 53 17.07 -16.53 -33.04
C GLY A 53 16.69 -15.41 -32.08
N GLN A 54 15.39 -15.12 -31.91
CA GLN A 54 14.94 -14.34 -30.77
C GLN A 54 14.78 -15.25 -29.56
N PRO A 55 15.36 -14.93 -28.40
CA PRO A 55 15.13 -15.69 -27.18
C PRO A 55 13.66 -15.54 -26.77
N GLN A 56 12.90 -16.61 -26.90
CA GLN A 56 11.51 -16.69 -26.45
C GLN A 56 11.50 -16.92 -24.93
N PHE A 57 11.16 -15.88 -24.18
CA PHE A 57 10.85 -16.00 -22.78
C PHE A 57 9.37 -16.33 -22.59
N GLY A 58 9.07 -17.54 -22.10
CA GLY A 58 7.75 -17.98 -21.63
C GLY A 58 7.05 -19.03 -22.51
N PRO A 59 6.19 -19.87 -21.93
CA PRO A 59 5.40 -20.86 -22.66
C PRO A 59 4.38 -20.14 -23.55
N ARG A 60 4.43 -20.39 -24.86
CA ARG A 60 3.42 -19.93 -25.80
C ARG A 60 2.06 -20.52 -25.44
N ALA A 61 1.16 -19.72 -24.90
CA ALA A 61 -0.25 -20.09 -24.84
C ALA A 61 -0.76 -20.24 -26.28
N LYS A 62 -1.17 -21.45 -26.67
CA LYS A 62 -1.88 -21.69 -27.91
C LYS A 62 -3.15 -20.84 -27.90
N LYS A 63 -3.28 -19.93 -28.88
CA LYS A 63 -4.53 -19.22 -29.14
C LYS A 63 -5.61 -20.25 -29.47
N GLN A 64 -6.39 -20.66 -28.48
CA GLN A 64 -7.70 -21.24 -28.73
C GLN A 64 -8.66 -20.07 -28.99
N ALA A 65 -9.01 -19.88 -30.24
CA ALA A 65 -10.17 -19.10 -30.63
C ALA A 65 -11.42 -19.89 -30.21
N GLY A 66 -11.77 -19.80 -28.90
CA GLY A 66 -13.02 -20.27 -28.35
C GLY A 66 -13.83 -19.04 -27.99
N GLN A 67 -14.93 -18.83 -28.68
CA GLN A 67 -15.98 -17.91 -28.27
C GLN A 67 -16.44 -18.29 -26.86
N GLN A 68 -15.95 -17.57 -25.85
CA GLN A 68 -16.59 -17.59 -24.54
C GLN A 68 -17.87 -16.79 -24.66
N GLN A 69 -18.97 -17.48 -24.98
CA GLN A 69 -20.30 -17.00 -24.66
C GLN A 69 -20.30 -16.66 -23.18
N GLY A 70 -20.43 -15.37 -22.86
CA GLY A 70 -20.53 -14.85 -21.53
C GLY A 70 -21.70 -15.59 -20.82
N LYS A 71 -21.38 -16.31 -19.75
CA LYS A 71 -22.41 -16.76 -18.82
C LYS A 71 -23.20 -15.53 -18.37
N PRO A 72 -24.55 -15.63 -18.28
CA PRO A 72 -25.38 -14.53 -17.80
C PRO A 72 -24.74 -13.99 -16.51
N GLY A 73 -24.45 -12.69 -16.47
CA GLY A 73 -23.82 -12.05 -15.34
C GLY A 73 -24.65 -12.33 -14.08
N LYS A 74 -24.00 -12.82 -13.02
CA LYS A 74 -24.63 -12.84 -11.70
C LYS A 74 -25.06 -11.41 -11.41
N GLU A 75 -26.31 -11.23 -11.03
CA GLU A 75 -26.79 -9.93 -10.52
C GLU A 75 -25.77 -9.39 -9.50
N PRO A 76 -25.45 -8.10 -9.55
CA PRO A 76 -24.57 -7.52 -8.56
C PRO A 76 -25.14 -7.78 -7.16
N PRO A 77 -24.30 -8.08 -6.16
CA PRO A 77 -24.76 -8.35 -4.81
C PRO A 77 -25.58 -7.16 -4.31
N LYS A 78 -26.74 -7.46 -3.72
CA LYS A 78 -27.58 -6.43 -3.08
C LYS A 78 -26.81 -5.85 -1.92
N VAL A 79 -26.53 -4.55 -1.99
CA VAL A 79 -25.85 -3.80 -0.94
C VAL A 79 -26.89 -3.03 -0.14
N ASP A 80 -27.01 -3.32 1.14
CA ASP A 80 -27.91 -2.64 2.07
C ASP A 80 -27.14 -1.50 2.75
N LEU A 81 -27.60 -0.25 2.58
CA LEU A 81 -27.07 0.89 3.34
C LEU A 81 -27.69 0.86 4.75
N VAL A 82 -26.83 0.66 5.77
CA VAL A 82 -27.24 0.57 7.18
C VAL A 82 -27.22 1.93 7.86
N ALA A 83 -26.20 2.74 7.59
CA ALA A 83 -26.04 4.07 8.17
C ALA A 83 -25.16 4.95 7.27
N GLU A 84 -25.38 6.26 7.39
CA GLU A 84 -24.55 7.29 6.76
C GLU A 84 -24.28 8.39 7.77
N ASN A 85 -23.00 8.69 8.04
CA ASN A 85 -22.59 9.72 8.99
C ASN A 85 -21.44 10.54 8.38
N GLY A 86 -21.72 11.77 7.99
CA GLY A 86 -20.76 12.58 7.24
C GLY A 86 -20.43 11.92 5.89
N LYS A 87 -19.14 11.65 5.66
CA LYS A 87 -18.68 10.97 4.45
C LYS A 87 -18.57 9.44 4.60
N TRP A 88 -18.90 8.91 5.77
CA TRP A 88 -18.84 7.48 6.05
C TRP A 88 -20.19 6.81 5.75
N LYS A 89 -20.12 5.67 5.06
CA LYS A 89 -21.26 4.79 4.78
C LYS A 89 -21.00 3.45 5.43
N VAL A 90 -22.00 2.95 6.15
CA VAL A 90 -22.01 1.57 6.66
C VAL A 90 -22.90 0.75 5.75
N GLN A 91 -22.34 -0.26 5.13
CA GLN A 91 -23.01 -1.09 4.13
C GLN A 91 -22.84 -2.56 4.48
N CYS A 92 -23.87 -3.34 4.21
CA CYS A 92 -23.82 -4.79 4.32
C CYS A 92 -24.17 -5.42 2.98
N GLU A 93 -23.53 -6.51 2.65
CA GLU A 93 -23.81 -7.32 1.46
C GLU A 93 -23.94 -8.79 1.84
N THR A 94 -24.75 -9.52 1.08
CA THR A 94 -24.81 -10.98 1.20
C THR A 94 -23.79 -11.56 0.24
N VAL A 95 -22.76 -12.21 0.79
CA VAL A 95 -21.74 -12.89 0.00
C VAL A 95 -22.09 -14.36 -0.14
N PRO A 96 -21.99 -14.93 -1.36
CA PRO A 96 -22.18 -16.36 -1.57
C PRO A 96 -21.09 -17.17 -0.89
N ALA A 97 -21.38 -18.44 -0.58
CA ALA A 97 -20.35 -19.36 -0.14
C ALA A 97 -19.29 -19.53 -1.23
N ILE A 98 -18.02 -19.41 -0.84
CA ILE A 98 -16.86 -19.77 -1.66
C ILE A 98 -16.03 -20.76 -0.88
N GLU A 99 -15.13 -21.48 -1.56
CA GLU A 99 -14.25 -22.45 -0.93
C GLU A 99 -13.51 -21.82 0.28
N GLY A 100 -13.70 -22.40 1.45
CA GLY A 100 -13.13 -21.93 2.71
C GLY A 100 -13.88 -20.77 3.41
N GLN A 101 -14.99 -20.26 2.82
CA GLN A 101 -15.82 -19.23 3.47
C GLN A 101 -17.32 -19.54 3.29
N PRO A 102 -18.10 -19.66 4.38
CA PRO A 102 -19.53 -19.85 4.28
C PRO A 102 -20.22 -18.62 3.68
N ALA A 103 -21.39 -18.83 3.06
CA ALA A 103 -22.26 -17.74 2.71
C ALA A 103 -22.64 -16.95 3.97
N GLY A 104 -22.73 -15.62 3.85
CA GLY A 104 -23.05 -14.81 5.00
C GLY A 104 -23.24 -13.34 4.67
N ARG A 105 -23.72 -12.62 5.66
CA ARG A 105 -23.82 -11.17 5.60
C ARG A 105 -22.50 -10.55 6.05
N GLN A 106 -21.88 -9.77 5.19
CA GLN A 106 -20.66 -9.02 5.51
C GLN A 106 -20.99 -7.54 5.53
N CYS A 107 -20.52 -6.87 6.58
CA CYS A 107 -20.70 -5.42 6.72
C CYS A 107 -19.36 -4.71 6.79
N GLY A 108 -19.31 -3.50 6.26
CA GLY A 108 -18.16 -2.63 6.34
C GLY A 108 -18.56 -1.16 6.40
N MET A 109 -17.73 -0.35 7.04
CA MET A 109 -17.83 1.10 6.92
C MET A 109 -16.82 1.59 5.89
N ILE A 110 -17.27 2.47 5.02
CA ILE A 110 -16.55 2.84 3.80
C ILE A 110 -16.50 4.36 3.66
N GLN A 111 -15.34 4.88 3.28
CA GLN A 111 -15.21 6.25 2.79
C GLN A 111 -14.31 6.25 1.56
N VAL A 112 -14.72 7.04 0.56
CA VAL A 112 -13.94 7.27 -0.68
C VAL A 112 -13.42 8.70 -0.65
N THR A 113 -12.17 8.89 -1.05
CA THR A 113 -11.56 10.20 -1.22
C THR A 113 -10.78 10.29 -2.53
N GLN A 114 -10.59 11.51 -2.99
CA GLN A 114 -9.77 11.83 -4.15
C GLN A 114 -8.59 12.69 -3.72
N SER A 115 -7.49 12.59 -4.43
CA SER A 115 -6.36 13.47 -4.21
C SER A 115 -6.65 14.88 -4.70
N GLU A 116 -6.28 15.88 -3.90
CA GLU A 116 -6.34 17.29 -4.31
C GLU A 116 -5.34 17.60 -5.43
N LYS A 117 -4.23 16.85 -5.51
CA LYS A 117 -3.19 17.04 -6.53
C LYS A 117 -3.50 16.30 -7.83
N ASN A 118 -4.25 15.21 -7.76
CA ASN A 118 -4.59 14.36 -8.91
C ASN A 118 -6.00 13.81 -8.76
N ALA A 119 -6.98 14.46 -9.36
CA ALA A 119 -8.39 14.08 -9.27
C ALA A 119 -8.71 12.67 -9.83
N LYS A 120 -7.81 12.08 -10.62
CA LYS A 120 -7.95 10.70 -11.10
C LYS A 120 -7.53 9.68 -10.05
N ALA A 121 -6.72 10.09 -9.06
CA ALA A 121 -6.30 9.21 -7.98
C ALA A 121 -7.38 9.20 -6.90
N THR A 122 -8.06 8.07 -6.75
CA THR A 122 -9.05 7.81 -5.71
C THR A 122 -8.53 6.76 -4.74
N LEU A 123 -8.86 6.91 -3.47
CA LEU A 123 -8.58 5.93 -2.45
C LEU A 123 -9.88 5.58 -1.73
N THR A 124 -10.11 4.30 -1.52
CA THR A 124 -11.22 3.82 -0.70
C THR A 124 -10.65 3.16 0.56
N LEU A 125 -11.10 3.63 1.72
CA LEU A 125 -10.89 2.96 2.98
C LEU A 125 -12.13 2.18 3.34
N VAL A 126 -11.96 0.88 3.58
CA VAL A 126 -13.00 -0.02 4.10
C VAL A 126 -12.55 -0.54 5.46
N ILE A 127 -13.41 -0.42 6.46
CA ILE A 127 -13.17 -1.03 7.77
C ILE A 127 -14.23 -2.10 8.00
N VAL A 128 -13.77 -3.32 8.25
CA VAL A 128 -14.62 -4.46 8.59
C VAL A 128 -14.33 -4.91 10.01
N ARG A 129 -15.38 -5.32 10.73
CA ARG A 129 -15.28 -5.93 12.05
C ARG A 129 -15.32 -7.44 11.90
N THR A 130 -14.39 -8.13 12.52
CA THR A 130 -14.34 -9.58 12.63
C THR A 130 -14.21 -9.96 14.10
N MET A 131 -14.57 -11.19 14.45
CA MET A 131 -14.35 -11.73 15.78
C MET A 131 -13.18 -12.71 15.77
N GLN A 132 -12.30 -12.59 16.77
CA GLN A 132 -11.27 -13.57 17.05
C GLN A 132 -11.47 -14.05 18.50
N GLY A 133 -12.13 -15.18 18.65
CA GLY A 133 -12.70 -15.56 19.94
C GLY A 133 -13.71 -14.51 20.37
N ASP A 134 -13.59 -14.02 21.61
CA ASP A 134 -14.47 -13.00 22.16
C ASP A 134 -14.03 -11.55 21.87
N LYS A 135 -12.91 -11.39 21.15
CA LYS A 135 -12.35 -10.08 20.84
C LYS A 135 -12.78 -9.59 19.47
N ALA A 136 -13.34 -8.38 19.42
CA ALA A 136 -13.58 -7.70 18.14
C ALA A 136 -12.27 -7.14 17.56
N ILE A 137 -12.01 -7.44 16.28
CA ILE A 137 -10.88 -6.95 15.53
C ILE A 137 -11.39 -6.12 14.36
N TYR A 138 -10.78 -4.95 14.14
CA TYR A 138 -11.12 -4.06 13.05
C TYR A 138 -10.02 -4.08 12.00
N ASN A 139 -10.35 -4.60 10.83
CA ASN A 139 -9.45 -4.72 9.71
C ASN A 139 -9.69 -3.58 8.73
N MET A 140 -8.65 -2.80 8.47
CA MET A 140 -8.65 -1.74 7.47
C MET A 140 -8.18 -2.31 6.14
N ARG A 141 -8.91 -2.02 5.06
CA ARG A 141 -8.53 -2.29 3.67
C ARG A 141 -8.37 -0.96 2.96
N VAL A 142 -7.16 -0.66 2.55
CA VAL A 142 -6.87 0.52 1.74
C VAL A 142 -6.82 0.08 0.29
N ILE A 143 -7.73 0.62 -0.52
CA ILE A 143 -7.83 0.34 -1.94
C ILE A 143 -7.35 1.58 -2.67
N ALA A 144 -6.21 1.46 -3.34
CA ALA A 144 -5.55 2.51 -4.09
C ALA A 144 -5.59 2.21 -5.61
N PRO A 145 -5.44 3.22 -6.49
CA PRO A 145 -5.34 2.98 -7.92
C PRO A 145 -4.06 2.22 -8.28
N ILE A 146 -4.01 1.63 -9.46
CA ILE A 146 -2.75 1.11 -10.03
C ILE A 146 -1.78 2.26 -10.32
N GLY A 147 -0.50 1.95 -10.46
CA GLY A 147 0.55 2.94 -10.70
C GLY A 147 1.20 3.48 -9.42
N VAL A 148 0.79 2.97 -8.24
CA VAL A 148 1.46 3.30 -6.98
C VAL A 148 2.81 2.59 -6.86
N PHE A 149 3.77 3.25 -6.20
CA PHE A 149 5.08 2.68 -5.92
C PHE A 149 4.99 1.69 -4.75
N LEU A 150 4.93 0.41 -5.07
CA LEU A 150 4.63 -0.68 -4.12
C LEU A 150 5.62 -0.80 -2.96
N PRO A 151 6.95 -0.65 -3.15
CA PRO A 151 7.92 -0.85 -2.06
C PRO A 151 7.72 0.07 -0.86
N THR A 152 7.16 1.26 -1.09
CA THR A 152 6.90 2.21 0.00
C THR A 152 5.65 1.88 0.81
N GLY A 153 4.67 1.19 0.21
CA GLY A 153 3.39 0.92 0.85
C GLY A 153 2.53 2.17 1.05
N VAL A 154 1.62 2.09 2.01
CA VAL A 154 0.70 3.17 2.40
C VAL A 154 1.06 3.65 3.79
N ALA A 155 1.32 4.93 3.96
CA ALA A 155 1.50 5.56 5.27
C ALA A 155 0.17 6.16 5.77
N LEU A 156 -0.03 6.15 7.08
CA LEU A 156 -1.17 6.77 7.77
C LEU A 156 -0.66 7.84 8.74
N GLU A 157 -1.24 9.02 8.63
CA GLU A 157 -1.15 10.11 9.59
C GLU A 157 -2.55 10.46 10.08
N ILE A 158 -2.67 10.87 11.34
CA ILE A 158 -3.91 11.39 11.92
C ILE A 158 -3.59 12.75 12.53
N ASP A 159 -4.29 13.79 12.06
CA ASP A 159 -4.05 15.19 12.46
C ASP A 159 -2.58 15.60 12.38
N GLY A 160 -1.87 15.16 11.33
CA GLY A 160 -0.46 15.44 11.09
C GLY A 160 0.52 14.56 11.87
N ASN A 161 0.04 13.65 12.72
CA ASN A 161 0.89 12.74 13.48
C ASN A 161 0.98 11.39 12.78
N ALA A 162 2.20 10.91 12.55
CA ALA A 162 2.42 9.60 11.97
C ALA A 162 1.87 8.48 12.87
N VAL A 163 1.15 7.55 12.28
CA VAL A 163 0.58 6.38 12.95
C VAL A 163 1.33 5.11 12.56
N GLY A 164 1.60 4.94 11.28
CA GLY A 164 2.28 3.76 10.79
C GLY A 164 2.29 3.66 9.27
N ARG A 165 2.83 2.55 8.77
CA ARG A 165 2.90 2.22 7.36
C ARG A 165 2.62 0.74 7.16
N VAL A 166 1.92 0.41 6.08
CA VAL A 166 1.62 -0.98 5.70
C VAL A 166 1.98 -1.23 4.24
N PRO A 167 2.51 -2.42 3.90
CA PRO A 167 2.82 -2.77 2.52
C PRO A 167 1.53 -3.01 1.71
N PHE A 168 1.63 -2.83 0.39
CA PHE A 168 0.62 -3.37 -0.50
C PHE A 168 0.73 -4.90 -0.52
N THR A 169 -0.39 -5.58 -0.34
CA THR A 169 -0.44 -7.04 -0.29
C THR A 169 -0.61 -7.64 -1.67
N ARG A 170 -1.43 -7.01 -2.52
CA ARG A 170 -1.62 -7.43 -3.91
C ARG A 170 -2.19 -6.31 -4.77
N CYS A 171 -1.95 -6.41 -6.08
CA CYS A 171 -2.66 -5.59 -7.06
C CYS A 171 -3.52 -6.47 -7.96
N MET A 172 -4.66 -5.97 -8.36
CA MET A 172 -5.57 -6.48 -9.38
C MET A 172 -5.51 -5.56 -10.61
N PRO A 173 -6.17 -5.86 -11.73
CA PRO A 173 -6.01 -5.06 -12.96
C PRO A 173 -6.24 -3.56 -12.83
N GLN A 174 -7.04 -3.11 -11.85
CA GLN A 174 -7.39 -1.70 -11.69
C GLN A 174 -7.06 -1.09 -10.34
N ILE A 175 -6.72 -1.92 -9.34
CA ILE A 175 -6.51 -1.48 -7.95
C ILE A 175 -5.36 -2.23 -7.30
N CYS A 176 -4.70 -1.57 -6.33
CA CYS A 176 -3.78 -2.19 -5.39
C CYS A 176 -4.37 -2.12 -3.97
N MET A 177 -4.16 -3.16 -3.18
CA MET A 177 -4.74 -3.28 -1.84
C MET A 177 -3.66 -3.46 -0.78
N ALA A 178 -3.81 -2.73 0.30
CA ALA A 178 -3.09 -2.90 1.55
C ALA A 178 -4.07 -3.25 2.67
N PHE A 179 -3.63 -4.09 3.61
CA PHE A 179 -4.44 -4.52 4.74
C PHE A 179 -3.69 -4.24 6.04
N ALA A 180 -4.42 -3.77 7.04
CA ALA A 180 -3.90 -3.54 8.37
C ALA A 180 -4.97 -3.84 9.42
N GLU A 181 -4.57 -4.39 10.55
CA GLU A 181 -5.39 -4.39 11.74
C GLU A 181 -5.29 -3.02 12.42
N ALA A 182 -6.42 -2.42 12.74
CA ALA A 182 -6.45 -1.21 13.55
C ALA A 182 -6.24 -1.57 15.02
N SER A 183 -5.05 -1.27 15.54
CA SER A 183 -4.79 -1.44 16.97
C SER A 183 -5.75 -0.60 17.83
N PRO A 184 -5.94 -0.92 19.11
CA PRO A 184 -6.74 -0.09 20.03
C PRO A 184 -6.30 1.37 20.07
N ASP A 185 -5.00 1.63 20.00
CA ASP A 185 -4.43 2.99 19.92
C ASP A 185 -4.81 3.67 18.60
N THR A 186 -4.67 2.99 17.46
CA THR A 186 -5.07 3.50 16.15
C THR A 186 -6.56 3.83 16.12
N LEU A 187 -7.42 2.93 16.64
CA LEU A 187 -8.86 3.19 16.74
C LEU A 187 -9.18 4.38 17.64
N SER A 188 -8.47 4.53 18.76
CA SER A 188 -8.63 5.68 19.63
C SER A 188 -8.27 7.00 18.93
N LYS A 189 -7.17 7.02 18.18
CA LYS A 189 -6.76 8.18 17.38
C LYS A 189 -7.78 8.49 16.28
N LEU A 190 -8.28 7.48 15.57
CA LEU A 190 -9.31 7.66 14.53
C LEU A 190 -10.63 8.22 15.11
N LYS A 191 -11.04 7.76 16.31
CA LYS A 191 -12.25 8.24 16.98
C LYS A 191 -12.16 9.69 17.47
N LYS A 192 -10.96 10.14 17.83
CA LYS A 192 -10.72 11.48 18.41
C LYS A 192 -10.24 12.50 17.38
N GLY A 193 -9.65 12.03 16.29
CA GLY A 193 -9.07 12.86 15.25
C GLY A 193 -10.11 13.52 14.36
N LYS A 194 -9.66 14.49 13.58
CA LYS A 194 -10.48 15.24 12.61
C LYS A 194 -10.18 14.79 11.17
N LEU A 195 -8.93 14.46 10.88
CA LEU A 195 -8.46 14.14 9.55
C LEU A 195 -7.50 12.95 9.58
N ALA A 196 -7.79 11.92 8.78
CA ALA A 196 -6.84 10.87 8.45
C ALA A 196 -6.25 11.16 7.07
N ASN A 197 -4.92 11.10 6.97
CA ASN A 197 -4.20 11.28 5.72
C ASN A 197 -3.49 9.96 5.36
N PHE A 198 -4.01 9.28 4.34
CA PHE A 198 -3.36 8.11 3.78
C PHE A 198 -2.43 8.57 2.67
N ILE A 199 -1.14 8.30 2.79
CA ILE A 199 -0.15 8.72 1.80
C ILE A 199 0.21 7.49 0.97
N ILE A 200 -0.18 7.51 -0.31
CA ILE A 200 0.31 6.60 -1.34
C ILE A 200 1.45 7.27 -2.09
N TYR A 201 2.28 6.51 -2.78
CA TYR A 201 3.48 7.06 -3.43
C TYR A 201 3.45 6.74 -4.92
N GLU A 202 3.78 7.73 -5.75
CA GLU A 202 3.93 7.58 -7.20
C GLU A 202 5.35 7.15 -7.57
N ALA A 203 6.35 7.56 -6.75
CA ALA A 203 7.76 7.20 -6.88
C ALA A 203 8.44 7.29 -5.50
N PRO A 204 9.71 6.86 -5.34
CA PRO A 204 10.46 7.02 -4.11
C PRO A 204 10.42 8.49 -3.63
N GLY A 205 9.90 8.72 -2.42
CA GLY A 205 9.80 10.05 -1.82
C GLY A 205 8.70 10.97 -2.38
N ILE A 206 7.99 10.58 -3.45
CA ILE A 206 6.91 11.38 -4.03
C ILE A 206 5.57 10.88 -3.50
N GLY A 207 5.17 11.43 -2.36
CA GLY A 207 3.92 11.10 -1.68
C GLY A 207 2.72 11.86 -2.23
N LEU A 208 1.62 11.15 -2.41
CA LEU A 208 0.32 11.67 -2.78
C LEU A 208 -0.63 11.53 -1.57
N PRO A 209 -0.95 12.63 -0.88
CA PRO A 209 -1.83 12.60 0.28
C PRO A 209 -3.28 12.40 -0.14
N MET A 210 -3.95 11.46 0.54
CA MET A 210 -5.34 11.11 0.36
C MET A 210 -6.08 11.39 1.68
N LYS A 211 -6.77 12.53 1.73
CA LYS A 211 -7.38 13.06 2.95
C LYS A 211 -8.78 12.48 3.17
N LEU A 212 -9.02 11.83 4.30
CA LEU A 212 -10.32 11.33 4.75
C LEU A 212 -10.78 12.09 5.98
N SER A 213 -12.01 12.62 5.94
CA SER A 213 -12.63 13.23 7.12
C SER A 213 -12.94 12.16 8.16
N LEU A 214 -12.63 12.44 9.43
CA LEU A 214 -13.01 11.59 10.55
C LEU A 214 -14.32 12.03 11.21
N GLU A 215 -14.97 13.06 10.66
CA GLU A 215 -16.33 13.43 11.06
C GLU A 215 -17.29 12.26 10.80
N GLY A 216 -18.05 11.88 11.82
CA GLY A 216 -18.96 10.72 11.74
C GLY A 216 -18.31 9.36 11.91
N PHE A 217 -16.95 9.27 12.02
CA PHE A 217 -16.23 8.01 12.18
C PHE A 217 -16.75 7.19 13.37
N SER A 218 -16.84 7.79 14.56
CA SER A 218 -17.27 7.08 15.77
C SER A 218 -18.70 6.58 15.68
N ALA A 219 -19.62 7.37 15.08
CA ALA A 219 -21.00 6.97 14.87
C ALA A 219 -21.12 5.81 13.86
N SER A 220 -20.33 5.88 12.77
CA SER A 220 -20.28 4.80 11.77
C SER A 220 -19.67 3.52 12.32
N LEU A 221 -18.65 3.63 13.16
CA LEU A 221 -18.06 2.45 13.80
C LEU A 221 -19.07 1.78 14.75
N ALA A 222 -19.82 2.55 15.53
CA ALA A 222 -20.88 2.02 16.39
C ALA A 222 -22.03 1.37 15.57
N ALA A 223 -22.38 1.93 14.42
CA ALA A 223 -23.34 1.33 13.50
C ALA A 223 -22.83 0.02 12.90
N LEU A 224 -21.52 -0.04 12.53
CA LEU A 224 -20.87 -1.27 12.08
C LEU A 224 -20.88 -2.34 13.16
N ASP A 225 -20.56 -1.99 14.40
CA ASP A 225 -20.58 -2.90 15.55
C ASP A 225 -21.96 -3.52 15.71
N LYS A 226 -22.99 -2.67 15.71
CA LYS A 226 -24.40 -3.11 15.82
C LYS A 226 -24.82 -4.01 14.65
N ALA A 227 -24.39 -3.69 13.42
CA ALA A 227 -24.76 -4.47 12.23
C ALA A 227 -24.06 -5.83 12.14
N THR A 228 -22.94 -6.01 12.84
CA THR A 228 -22.10 -7.23 12.83
C THR A 228 -22.23 -8.07 14.10
N THR A 229 -22.97 -7.61 15.11
CA THR A 229 -23.28 -8.42 16.29
C THR A 229 -24.39 -9.41 15.92
N PRO A 230 -24.23 -10.72 16.15
CA PRO A 230 -25.31 -11.68 15.99
C PRO A 230 -26.46 -11.32 16.94
N ASN A 231 -27.71 -11.36 16.42
CA ASN A 231 -28.90 -11.28 17.25
C ASN A 231 -29.05 -12.53 18.10
#